data_3e9617d4e41c13b9825182bc93a74916
#
_entry.id   3e9617d4e41c13b9825182bc93a74916
#
_cell.length_a   1.000
_cell.length_b   1.000
_cell.length_c   1.000
_cell.angle_alpha   90.00
_cell.angle_beta   90.00
_cell.angle_gamma   90.00
#
_symmetry.space_group_name_H-M   'P 1'
#
loop_
_entity.id
_entity.type
_entity.pdbx_description
1 polymer ?
#
loop_
_entity_poly.entity_id
_entity_poly.type
_entity_poly.pdbx_seq_one_letter_code
_entity_poly.pdbx_strand_id
1 'polypeptide(L)'
;LRPAILYPQLASASSLKPEIVSGLDILIVRELTGGIYFGQPRGVRILENGERQGFNTDVYSESEIRRIAHVAFQLAMQRNKKVLSVDKANVLEVTELWKEVATEVGREYPEVQLSHMYVDNAAMQLVRAPKQFDVIFTGNLFGDILSDEAAMLTGSIGMLPSASLDERKKGMYEPCHGSAPDIAGKGVANPLATI
;
A
#
# COMPACT_ATOMS: atom_id res chain seq x y z
N LEU A 1 -4.60 -0.28 -6.50
CA LEU A 1 -3.28 0.00 -7.06
C LEU A 1 -2.90 1.45 -6.76
N ARG A 2 -1.68 1.67 -6.28
CA ARG A 2 -1.12 2.97 -5.90
C ARG A 2 0.27 3.11 -6.52
N PRO A 3 0.40 3.61 -7.76
CA PRO A 3 1.72 3.83 -8.37
C PRO A 3 2.37 5.09 -7.78
N ALA A 4 3.62 4.99 -7.37
CA ALA A 4 4.45 6.11 -6.94
C ALA A 4 5.59 6.30 -7.95
N ILE A 5 5.37 7.18 -8.90
CA ILE A 5 6.30 7.47 -9.99
C ILE A 5 6.81 8.90 -9.83
N LEU A 6 8.13 9.07 -9.79
CA LEU A 6 8.73 10.40 -9.81
C LEU A 6 9.08 10.81 -11.24
N TYR A 7 8.39 11.82 -11.73
CA TYR A 7 8.73 12.44 -13.02
C TYR A 7 10.03 13.26 -12.90
N PRO A 8 10.96 13.15 -13.86
CA PRO A 8 12.25 13.85 -13.77
C PRO A 8 12.13 15.37 -13.52
N GLN A 9 11.10 16.00 -14.07
CA GLN A 9 10.82 17.43 -13.91
C GLN A 9 10.44 17.82 -12.47
N LEU A 10 10.03 16.85 -11.65
CA LEU A 10 9.57 17.06 -10.29
C LEU A 10 10.57 16.56 -9.22
N ALA A 11 11.75 16.10 -9.63
CA ALA A 11 12.75 15.55 -8.70
C ALA A 11 13.15 16.56 -7.60
N SER A 12 13.17 17.85 -7.92
CA SER A 12 13.47 18.91 -6.97
C SER A 12 12.32 19.24 -6.00
N ALA A 13 11.11 18.76 -6.27
CA ALA A 13 9.94 18.93 -5.40
C ALA A 13 9.87 17.89 -4.28
N SER A 14 10.61 16.79 -4.40
CA SER A 14 10.71 15.77 -3.35
C SER A 14 11.36 16.35 -2.08
N SER A 15 10.92 15.88 -0.93
CA SER A 15 11.57 16.17 0.36
C SER A 15 12.91 15.44 0.55
N LEU A 16 13.20 14.45 -0.30
CA LEU A 16 14.44 13.70 -0.29
C LEU A 16 15.41 14.24 -1.36
N LYS A 17 16.67 13.90 -1.19
CA LYS A 17 17.70 14.26 -2.16
C LYS A 17 17.43 13.64 -3.53
N PRO A 18 17.65 14.37 -4.64
CA PRO A 18 17.36 13.87 -5.99
C PRO A 18 18.00 12.52 -6.31
N GLU A 19 19.23 12.28 -5.84
CA GLU A 19 19.93 11.01 -6.07
C GLU A 19 19.23 9.79 -5.44
N ILE A 20 18.40 9.99 -4.40
CA ILE A 20 17.62 8.94 -3.75
C ILE A 20 16.37 8.61 -4.56
N VAL A 21 15.71 9.63 -5.10
CA VAL A 21 14.36 9.49 -5.70
C VAL A 21 14.34 9.51 -7.23
N SER A 22 15.39 10.00 -7.90
CA SER A 22 15.40 10.05 -9.37
C SER A 22 15.22 8.67 -9.99
N GLY A 23 14.24 8.57 -10.91
CA GLY A 23 13.87 7.30 -11.55
C GLY A 23 13.05 6.37 -10.68
N LEU A 24 12.43 6.89 -9.61
CA LEU A 24 11.53 6.11 -8.76
C LEU A 24 10.28 5.68 -9.53
N ASP A 25 9.99 4.38 -9.48
CA ASP A 25 8.79 3.75 -10.02
C ASP A 25 8.43 2.54 -9.14
N ILE A 26 7.57 2.76 -8.17
CA ILE A 26 7.06 1.74 -7.24
C ILE A 26 5.56 1.59 -7.47
N LEU A 27 5.09 0.34 -7.48
CA LEU A 27 3.67 0.03 -7.47
C LEU A 27 3.27 -0.61 -6.14
N ILE A 28 2.39 0.05 -5.39
CA ILE A 28 1.83 -0.51 -4.17
C ILE A 28 0.46 -1.13 -4.47
N VAL A 29 0.33 -2.40 -4.16
CA VAL A 29 -0.89 -3.20 -4.29
C VAL A 29 -1.48 -3.38 -2.90
N ARG A 30 -2.48 -2.57 -2.58
CA ARG A 30 -3.19 -2.56 -1.29
C ARG A 30 -4.42 -3.44 -1.38
N GLU A 31 -4.59 -4.39 -0.45
CA GLU A 31 -5.87 -5.06 -0.25
C GLU A 31 -6.87 -4.05 0.34
N LEU A 32 -8.10 -4.01 -0.19
CA LEU A 32 -9.07 -2.94 0.14
C LEU A 32 -10.29 -3.41 0.88
N THR A 33 -10.59 -4.72 0.88
CA THR A 33 -11.90 -5.24 1.29
C THR A 33 -11.92 -5.93 2.65
N GLY A 34 -10.74 -6.17 3.23
CA GLY A 34 -10.57 -6.87 4.50
C GLY A 34 -9.80 -6.07 5.54
N GLY A 35 -9.28 -6.81 6.51
CA GLY A 35 -8.43 -6.30 7.57
C GLY A 35 -9.16 -5.53 8.65
N ILE A 36 -8.40 -4.78 9.42
CA ILE A 36 -8.88 -4.03 10.59
C ILE A 36 -9.94 -2.97 10.26
N TYR A 37 -10.04 -2.51 9.00
CA TYR A 37 -11.03 -1.53 8.58
C TYR A 37 -12.45 -2.10 8.58
N PHE A 38 -12.60 -3.40 8.35
CA PHE A 38 -13.90 -4.05 8.20
C PHE A 38 -14.13 -5.20 9.17
N GLY A 39 -13.10 -5.68 9.87
CA GLY A 39 -13.17 -6.80 10.79
C GLY A 39 -14.16 -6.57 11.92
N GLN A 40 -14.82 -7.67 12.32
CA GLN A 40 -15.80 -7.70 13.42
C GLN A 40 -15.39 -8.77 14.44
N PRO A 41 -15.68 -8.59 15.74
CA PRO A 41 -16.35 -7.42 16.36
C PRO A 41 -15.41 -6.22 16.49
N ARG A 42 -15.98 -5.02 16.52
CA ARG A 42 -15.26 -3.76 16.77
C ARG A 42 -16.14 -2.74 17.48
N GLY A 43 -15.55 -1.83 18.21
CA GLY A 43 -16.32 -0.79 18.90
C GLY A 43 -15.67 -0.26 20.16
N VAL A 44 -16.51 0.32 21.02
CA VAL A 44 -16.13 0.75 22.36
C VAL A 44 -17.08 0.08 23.34
N ARG A 45 -16.55 -0.60 24.34
CA ARG A 45 -17.30 -1.21 25.44
C ARG A 45 -16.97 -0.56 26.78
N ILE A 46 -17.86 -0.73 27.75
CA ILE A 46 -17.63 -0.33 29.13
C ILE A 46 -17.25 -1.59 29.91
N LEU A 47 -16.14 -1.55 30.59
CA LEU A 47 -15.66 -2.63 31.45
C LEU A 47 -16.41 -2.62 32.79
N GLU A 48 -16.29 -3.68 33.58
CA GLU A 48 -16.94 -3.82 34.89
C GLU A 48 -16.54 -2.70 35.88
N ASN A 49 -15.33 -2.17 35.75
CA ASN A 49 -14.84 -1.04 36.56
C ASN A 49 -15.32 0.34 36.06
N GLY A 50 -16.18 0.40 35.02
CA GLY A 50 -16.67 1.62 34.41
C GLY A 50 -15.72 2.26 33.36
N GLU A 51 -14.56 1.69 33.13
CA GLU A 51 -13.58 2.18 32.14
C GLU A 51 -14.05 1.88 30.69
N ARG A 52 -13.76 2.78 29.77
CA ARG A 52 -14.03 2.59 28.35
C ARG A 52 -12.86 1.87 27.67
N GLN A 53 -13.16 0.83 26.88
CA GLN A 53 -12.18 0.10 26.09
C GLN A 53 -12.58 0.10 24.62
N GLY A 54 -11.71 0.67 23.75
CA GLY A 54 -11.83 0.56 22.31
C GLY A 54 -11.16 -0.70 21.77
N PHE A 55 -11.77 -1.35 20.76
CA PHE A 55 -11.21 -2.55 20.14
C PHE A 55 -11.61 -2.65 18.66
N ASN A 56 -10.72 -3.25 17.87
CA ASN A 56 -10.94 -3.62 16.48
C ASN A 56 -10.45 -5.06 16.26
N THR A 57 -11.03 -5.73 15.28
CA THR A 57 -10.56 -7.04 14.81
C THR A 57 -9.84 -6.88 13.48
N ASP A 58 -8.64 -7.41 13.37
CA ASP A 58 -7.91 -7.53 12.10
C ASP A 58 -8.06 -8.96 11.60
N VAL A 59 -8.60 -9.14 10.39
CA VAL A 59 -8.92 -10.46 9.85
C VAL A 59 -8.74 -10.51 8.34
N TYR A 60 -8.07 -11.56 7.89
CA TYR A 60 -7.95 -11.96 6.48
C TYR A 60 -8.15 -13.46 6.34
N SER A 61 -8.91 -13.87 5.34
CA SER A 61 -8.97 -15.26 4.91
C SER A 61 -7.84 -15.57 3.92
N GLU A 62 -7.47 -16.84 3.82
CA GLU A 62 -6.50 -17.32 2.84
C GLU A 62 -6.89 -16.93 1.41
N SER A 63 -8.18 -17.01 1.06
CA SER A 63 -8.66 -16.66 -0.29
C SER A 63 -8.49 -15.18 -0.62
N GLU A 64 -8.66 -14.29 0.34
CA GLU A 64 -8.43 -12.84 0.16
C GLU A 64 -6.95 -12.55 -0.07
N ILE A 65 -6.08 -13.16 0.73
CA ILE A 65 -4.63 -13.00 0.61
C ILE A 65 -4.15 -13.56 -0.74
N ARG A 66 -4.60 -14.76 -1.11
CA ARG A 66 -4.23 -15.42 -2.36
C ARG A 66 -4.64 -14.60 -3.58
N ARG A 67 -5.86 -14.05 -3.56
CA ARG A 67 -6.37 -13.17 -4.62
C ARG A 67 -5.45 -11.97 -4.86
N ILE A 68 -5.10 -11.23 -3.80
CA ILE A 68 -4.27 -10.03 -3.96
C ILE A 68 -2.81 -10.36 -4.26
N ALA A 69 -2.30 -11.48 -3.74
CA ALA A 69 -0.97 -11.96 -4.06
C ALA A 69 -0.84 -12.24 -5.56
N HIS A 70 -1.76 -12.99 -6.17
CA HIS A 70 -1.76 -13.22 -7.62
C HIS A 70 -1.74 -11.91 -8.42
N VAL A 71 -2.51 -10.92 -8.02
CA VAL A 71 -2.50 -9.60 -8.68
C VAL A 71 -1.11 -8.96 -8.60
N ALA A 72 -0.47 -8.98 -7.44
CA ALA A 72 0.86 -8.43 -7.26
C ALA A 72 1.93 -9.15 -8.11
N PHE A 73 1.91 -10.48 -8.11
CA PHE A 73 2.86 -11.27 -8.90
C PHE A 73 2.64 -11.09 -10.41
N GLN A 74 1.40 -11.07 -10.90
CA GLN A 74 1.09 -10.81 -12.31
C GLN A 74 1.55 -9.42 -12.76
N LEU A 75 1.40 -8.40 -11.93
CA LEU A 75 1.91 -7.06 -12.20
C LEU A 75 3.45 -7.06 -12.21
N ALA A 76 4.10 -7.74 -11.28
CA ALA A 76 5.55 -7.84 -11.24
C ALA A 76 6.12 -8.54 -12.49
N MET A 77 5.43 -9.53 -13.05
CA MET A 77 5.84 -10.19 -14.31
C MET A 77 5.93 -9.21 -15.49
N GLN A 78 5.16 -8.13 -15.45
CA GLN A 78 5.18 -7.06 -16.47
C GLN A 78 6.16 -5.94 -16.15
N ARG A 79 6.87 -6.01 -15.02
CA ARG A 79 7.79 -5.02 -14.48
C ARG A 79 9.18 -5.66 -14.24
N ASN A 80 9.84 -5.29 -13.15
CA ASN A 80 11.21 -5.75 -12.85
C ASN A 80 11.26 -7.11 -12.12
N LYS A 81 10.12 -7.84 -12.07
CA LYS A 81 10.00 -9.18 -11.47
C LYS A 81 10.44 -9.24 -10.00
N LYS A 82 10.15 -8.20 -9.23
CA LYS A 82 10.41 -8.14 -7.80
C LYS A 82 9.12 -7.85 -7.04
N VAL A 83 8.82 -8.66 -6.04
CA VAL A 83 7.68 -8.49 -5.14
C VAL A 83 8.19 -8.41 -3.71
N LEU A 84 7.76 -7.38 -3.01
CA LEU A 84 7.89 -7.28 -1.56
C LEU A 84 6.52 -7.51 -0.92
N SER A 85 6.39 -8.54 -0.12
CA SER A 85 5.26 -8.74 0.79
C SER A 85 5.56 -8.03 2.11
N VAL A 86 4.68 -7.11 2.51
CA VAL A 86 4.84 -6.37 3.77
C VAL A 86 3.84 -6.87 4.80
N ASP A 87 4.34 -7.19 5.97
CA ASP A 87 3.61 -7.80 7.07
C ASP A 87 4.09 -7.29 8.44
N LYS A 88 3.51 -7.82 9.52
CA LYS A 88 3.99 -7.68 10.90
C LYS A 88 3.93 -9.06 11.58
N ALA A 89 4.38 -10.09 10.90
CA ALA A 89 4.28 -11.49 11.27
C ALA A 89 5.00 -11.86 12.59
N ASN A 90 5.88 -10.98 13.07
CA ASN A 90 6.52 -11.17 14.38
C ASN A 90 5.62 -10.81 15.57
N VAL A 91 4.42 -10.25 15.33
CA VAL A 91 3.50 -9.77 16.36
C VAL A 91 2.05 -10.16 16.09
N LEU A 92 1.63 -10.22 14.82
CA LEU A 92 0.24 -10.37 14.42
C LEU A 92 0.04 -11.68 13.65
N GLU A 93 -0.73 -12.60 14.24
CA GLU A 93 -1.06 -13.91 13.65
C GLU A 93 -1.75 -13.78 12.28
N VAL A 94 -2.61 -12.77 12.10
CA VAL A 94 -3.25 -12.50 10.81
C VAL A 94 -2.24 -12.21 9.70
N THR A 95 -1.12 -11.59 10.05
CA THR A 95 -0.05 -11.31 9.08
C THR A 95 0.98 -12.43 8.99
N GLU A 96 1.03 -13.35 9.94
CA GLU A 96 1.75 -14.61 9.81
C GLU A 96 1.12 -15.45 8.71
N LEU A 97 -0.22 -15.64 8.76
CA LEU A 97 -0.98 -16.27 7.67
C LEU A 97 -0.76 -15.55 6.34
N TRP A 98 -0.75 -14.21 6.33
CA TRP A 98 -0.44 -13.43 5.13
C TRP A 98 0.88 -13.83 4.51
N LYS A 99 1.93 -13.90 5.31
CA LYS A 99 3.29 -14.27 4.88
C LYS A 99 3.36 -15.70 4.36
N GLU A 100 2.69 -16.63 5.00
CA GLU A 100 2.62 -18.04 4.57
C GLU A 100 1.98 -18.16 3.19
N VAL A 101 0.78 -17.59 3.01
CA VAL A 101 0.04 -17.62 1.75
C VAL A 101 0.78 -16.89 0.64
N ALA A 102 1.38 -15.73 0.94
CA ALA A 102 2.22 -15.02 -0.01
C ALA A 102 3.41 -15.86 -0.50
N THR A 103 4.01 -16.64 0.42
CA THR A 103 5.12 -17.54 0.10
C THR A 103 4.65 -18.70 -0.77
N GLU A 104 3.48 -19.26 -0.51
CA GLU A 104 2.89 -20.32 -1.32
C GLU A 104 2.62 -19.86 -2.74
N VAL A 105 1.93 -18.72 -2.90
CA VAL A 105 1.65 -18.13 -4.22
C VAL A 105 2.94 -17.79 -4.95
N GLY A 106 3.97 -17.32 -4.24
CA GLY A 106 5.27 -17.02 -4.83
C GLY A 106 5.92 -18.21 -5.55
N ARG A 107 5.67 -19.44 -5.10
CA ARG A 107 6.18 -20.66 -5.75
C ARG A 107 5.57 -20.90 -7.14
N GLU A 108 4.40 -20.33 -7.40
CA GLU A 108 3.72 -20.41 -8.70
C GLU A 108 4.33 -19.42 -9.73
N TYR A 109 5.18 -18.47 -9.27
CA TYR A 109 5.83 -17.44 -10.09
C TYR A 109 7.37 -17.51 -9.96
N PRO A 110 8.01 -18.58 -10.45
CA PRO A 110 9.44 -18.83 -10.21
C PRO A 110 10.37 -17.77 -10.82
N GLU A 111 9.87 -16.96 -11.75
CA GLU A 111 10.62 -15.86 -12.35
C GLU A 111 10.59 -14.58 -11.50
N VAL A 112 9.73 -14.50 -10.48
CA VAL A 112 9.56 -13.32 -9.63
C VAL A 112 10.31 -13.53 -8.32
N GLN A 113 11.18 -12.58 -8.01
CA GLN A 113 11.88 -12.56 -6.72
C GLN A 113 10.93 -12.08 -5.63
N LEU A 114 10.48 -12.98 -4.76
CA LEU A 114 9.72 -12.63 -3.56
C LEU A 114 10.66 -12.32 -2.39
N SER A 115 10.36 -11.24 -1.68
CA SER A 115 10.96 -10.91 -0.40
C SER A 115 9.89 -10.49 0.61
N HIS A 116 10.22 -10.54 1.90
CA HIS A 116 9.33 -10.12 3.00
C HIS A 116 10.01 -9.06 3.84
N MET A 117 9.24 -8.08 4.29
CA MET A 117 9.68 -7.11 5.32
C MET A 117 8.56 -6.85 6.30
N TYR A 118 8.94 -6.63 7.55
CA TYR A 118 8.02 -6.04 8.52
C TYR A 118 7.73 -4.60 8.14
N VAL A 119 6.51 -4.15 8.37
CA VAL A 119 6.03 -2.83 7.92
C VAL A 119 6.88 -1.66 8.42
N ASP A 120 7.37 -1.73 9.65
CA ASP A 120 8.28 -0.72 10.21
C ASP A 120 9.61 -0.63 9.46
N ASN A 121 10.18 -1.76 9.06
CA ASN A 121 11.38 -1.77 8.22
C ASN A 121 11.05 -1.29 6.79
N ALA A 122 9.92 -1.68 6.22
CA ALA A 122 9.49 -1.23 4.90
C ALA A 122 9.35 0.30 4.85
N ALA A 123 8.74 0.91 5.87
CA ALA A 123 8.64 2.36 6.00
C ALA A 123 10.03 3.03 6.06
N MET A 124 10.93 2.54 6.90
CA MET A 124 12.30 3.06 6.95
C MET A 124 13.02 2.95 5.60
N GLN A 125 12.86 1.83 4.89
CA GLN A 125 13.52 1.59 3.62
C GLN A 125 12.92 2.41 2.47
N LEU A 126 11.63 2.75 2.51
CA LEU A 126 11.01 3.69 1.57
C LEU A 126 11.70 5.04 1.60
N VAL A 127 12.02 5.55 2.79
CA VAL A 127 12.75 6.82 2.94
C VAL A 127 14.22 6.69 2.59
N ARG A 128 14.85 5.57 2.99
CA ARG A 128 16.30 5.39 2.89
C ARG A 128 16.78 4.99 1.49
N ALA A 129 16.09 4.04 0.87
CA ALA A 129 16.50 3.41 -0.38
C ALA A 129 15.30 2.94 -1.21
N PRO A 130 14.38 3.86 -1.62
CA PRO A 130 13.13 3.48 -2.28
C PRO A 130 13.31 2.74 -3.60
N LYS A 131 14.39 2.99 -4.32
CA LYS A 131 14.68 2.37 -5.63
C LYS A 131 14.96 0.86 -5.59
N GLN A 132 15.06 0.26 -4.40
CA GLN A 132 15.14 -1.18 -4.28
C GLN A 132 13.81 -1.89 -4.56
N PHE A 133 12.70 -1.16 -4.44
CA PHE A 133 11.36 -1.70 -4.59
C PHE A 133 10.85 -1.60 -6.03
N ASP A 134 10.01 -2.56 -6.41
CA ASP A 134 9.30 -2.61 -7.68
C ASP A 134 7.79 -2.73 -7.41
N VAL A 135 7.32 -3.89 -6.95
CA VAL A 135 5.94 -4.09 -6.50
C VAL A 135 5.95 -4.40 -5.01
N ILE A 136 5.20 -3.63 -4.24
CA ILE A 136 4.93 -3.88 -2.81
C ILE A 136 3.48 -4.31 -2.69
N PHE A 137 3.18 -5.43 -2.01
CA PHE A 137 1.81 -5.75 -1.68
C PHE A 137 1.62 -6.02 -0.19
N THR A 138 0.46 -5.64 0.32
CA THR A 138 0.17 -5.67 1.75
C THR A 138 -1.31 -5.51 2.04
N GLY A 139 -1.69 -5.76 3.29
CA GLY A 139 -3.04 -5.55 3.80
C GLY A 139 -3.50 -4.09 3.77
N ASN A 140 -4.75 -3.88 4.14
CA ASN A 140 -5.44 -2.60 4.00
C ASN A 140 -4.75 -1.46 4.76
N LEU A 141 -4.55 -1.63 6.08
CA LEU A 141 -3.98 -0.58 6.93
C LEU A 141 -2.53 -0.23 6.53
N PHE A 142 -1.70 -1.23 6.35
CA PHE A 142 -0.30 -0.98 5.99
C PHE A 142 -0.17 -0.40 4.57
N GLY A 143 -1.03 -0.85 3.65
CA GLY A 143 -1.08 -0.33 2.30
C GLY A 143 -1.52 1.13 2.23
N ASP A 144 -2.43 1.54 3.12
CA ASP A 144 -2.84 2.93 3.27
C ASP A 144 -1.64 3.80 3.68
N ILE A 145 -1.01 3.45 4.79
CA ILE A 145 0.10 4.21 5.37
C ILE A 145 1.30 4.28 4.40
N LEU A 146 1.71 3.14 3.84
CA LEU A 146 2.88 3.09 2.96
C LEU A 146 2.65 3.78 1.61
N SER A 147 1.41 3.79 1.09
CA SER A 147 1.11 4.52 -0.14
C SER A 147 1.16 6.03 0.06
N ASP A 148 0.69 6.54 1.20
CA ASP A 148 0.77 7.95 1.52
C ASP A 148 2.22 8.39 1.78
N GLU A 149 3.02 7.55 2.45
CA GLU A 149 4.46 7.78 2.58
C GLU A 149 5.15 7.82 1.22
N ALA A 150 4.85 6.87 0.32
CA ALA A 150 5.40 6.83 -1.03
C ALA A 150 4.99 8.06 -1.87
N ALA A 151 3.80 8.61 -1.64
CA ALA A 151 3.37 9.86 -2.27
C ALA A 151 4.32 11.02 -1.97
N MET A 152 4.81 11.10 -0.73
CA MET A 152 5.73 12.16 -0.33
C MET A 152 7.09 12.05 -1.01
N LEU A 153 7.49 10.84 -1.43
CA LEU A 153 8.73 10.64 -2.21
C LEU A 153 8.64 11.29 -3.59
N THR A 154 7.44 11.37 -4.16
CA THR A 154 7.20 11.99 -5.47
C THR A 154 7.04 13.51 -5.42
N GLY A 155 7.11 14.09 -4.22
CA GLY A 155 7.06 15.54 -3.99
C GLY A 155 5.65 16.13 -3.89
N SER A 156 4.59 15.37 -4.18
CA SER A 156 3.22 15.86 -4.04
C SER A 156 2.20 14.72 -4.02
N ILE A 157 1.32 14.72 -3.03
CA ILE A 157 0.17 13.80 -2.98
C ILE A 157 -0.79 14.00 -4.18
N GLY A 158 -0.80 15.19 -4.79
CA GLY A 158 -1.56 15.49 -6.00
C GLY A 158 -1.02 14.83 -7.28
N MET A 159 0.06 14.07 -7.19
CA MET A 159 0.65 13.28 -8.28
C MET A 159 0.42 11.77 -8.12
N LEU A 160 -0.26 11.34 -7.06
CA LEU A 160 -0.46 9.93 -6.76
C LEU A 160 -1.89 9.48 -7.10
N PRO A 161 -2.08 8.77 -8.22
CA PRO A 161 -3.37 8.17 -8.56
C PRO A 161 -3.65 6.92 -7.73
N SER A 162 -4.93 6.58 -7.64
CA SER A 162 -5.43 5.35 -7.05
C SER A 162 -6.39 4.66 -7.99
N ALA A 163 -6.22 3.35 -8.17
CA ALA A 163 -7.16 2.52 -8.89
C ALA A 163 -7.65 1.36 -8.01
N SER A 164 -8.95 1.32 -7.75
CA SER A 164 -9.63 0.20 -7.11
C SER A 164 -10.28 -0.66 -8.18
N LEU A 165 -9.78 -1.87 -8.39
CA LEU A 165 -10.19 -2.74 -9.51
C LEU A 165 -10.94 -3.97 -9.00
N ASP A 166 -11.99 -4.37 -9.73
CA ASP A 166 -12.64 -5.67 -9.55
C ASP A 166 -11.94 -6.77 -10.38
N GLU A 167 -12.44 -8.01 -10.25
CA GLU A 167 -11.94 -9.17 -10.99
C GLU A 167 -12.11 -9.04 -12.51
N ARG A 168 -13.06 -8.21 -12.97
CA ARG A 168 -13.34 -7.93 -14.37
C ARG A 168 -12.57 -6.72 -14.91
N LYS A 169 -11.63 -6.19 -14.12
CA LYS A 169 -10.86 -4.98 -14.41
C LYS A 169 -11.70 -3.72 -14.56
N LYS A 170 -12.95 -3.72 -14.05
CA LYS A 170 -13.68 -2.48 -13.84
C LYS A 170 -13.07 -1.78 -12.63
N GLY A 171 -12.88 -0.47 -12.74
CA GLY A 171 -12.19 0.27 -11.72
C GLY A 171 -12.86 1.58 -11.35
N MET A 172 -12.66 1.97 -10.10
CA MET A 172 -12.81 3.33 -9.64
C MET A 172 -11.42 3.97 -9.63
N TYR A 173 -11.32 5.11 -10.27
CA TYR A 173 -10.07 5.86 -10.39
C TYR A 173 -10.25 7.20 -9.70
N GLU A 174 -9.36 7.51 -8.79
CA GLU A 174 -9.43 8.68 -7.95
C GLU A 174 -8.02 9.12 -7.52
N PRO A 175 -7.81 10.35 -7.03
CA PRO A 175 -6.56 10.69 -6.35
C PRO A 175 -6.45 9.94 -5.02
N CYS A 176 -5.24 9.77 -4.54
CA CYS A 176 -4.99 9.13 -3.24
C CYS A 176 -5.42 10.02 -2.07
N HIS A 177 -5.35 11.35 -2.26
CA HIS A 177 -5.69 12.33 -1.23
C HIS A 177 -7.22 12.46 -1.01
N GLY A 178 -7.58 12.99 0.17
CA GLY A 178 -8.98 13.31 0.51
C GLY A 178 -9.53 14.54 -0.23
N SER A 179 -10.74 14.95 0.15
CA SER A 179 -11.51 16.01 -0.52
C SER A 179 -10.97 17.43 -0.33
N ALA A 180 -10.05 17.67 0.61
CA ALA A 180 -9.41 18.97 0.90
C ALA A 180 -10.40 20.15 0.90
N PRO A 181 -11.40 20.16 1.79
CA PRO A 181 -12.47 21.15 1.77
C PRO A 181 -11.99 22.59 2.00
N ASP A 182 -10.83 22.75 2.62
CA ASP A 182 -10.17 24.02 2.88
C ASP A 182 -9.71 24.77 1.62
N ILE A 183 -9.47 24.06 0.51
CA ILE A 183 -9.10 24.62 -0.80
C ILE A 183 -10.22 24.54 -1.83
N ALA A 184 -11.40 24.04 -1.47
CA ALA A 184 -12.53 23.94 -2.38
C ALA A 184 -12.92 25.33 -2.95
N GLY A 185 -13.12 25.40 -4.27
CA GLY A 185 -13.47 26.66 -4.97
C GLY A 185 -12.32 27.63 -5.20
N LYS A 186 -11.10 27.35 -4.70
CA LYS A 186 -9.94 28.25 -4.87
C LYS A 186 -9.17 28.04 -6.19
N GLY A 187 -9.47 26.99 -6.93
CA GLY A 187 -8.80 26.68 -8.21
C GLY A 187 -7.30 26.35 -8.07
N VAL A 188 -6.85 25.88 -6.91
CA VAL A 188 -5.42 25.63 -6.61
C VAL A 188 -5.09 24.13 -6.54
N ALA A 189 -6.07 23.25 -6.61
CA ALA A 189 -5.85 21.81 -6.57
C ALA A 189 -5.12 21.32 -7.83
N ASN A 190 -4.15 20.41 -7.65
CA ASN A 190 -3.50 19.73 -8.77
C ASN A 190 -4.38 18.53 -9.23
N PRO A 191 -4.89 18.52 -10.48
CA PRO A 191 -5.78 17.45 -10.94
C PRO A 191 -5.05 16.21 -11.49
N LEU A 192 -3.73 16.20 -11.58
CA LEU A 192 -2.98 15.15 -12.28
C LEU A 192 -3.20 13.74 -11.70
N ALA A 193 -3.39 13.64 -10.39
CA ALA A 193 -3.70 12.36 -9.76
C ALA A 193 -5.09 11.80 -10.14
N THR A 194 -5.98 12.64 -10.66
CA THR A 194 -7.34 12.24 -11.09
C THR A 194 -7.40 11.86 -12.58
N ILE A 195 -6.48 12.39 -13.38
CA ILE A 195 -6.40 12.18 -14.83
C ILE A 195 -5.61 10.92 -15.15
#